data_acf0708ebe92fabcbac7337fac92d2b3
#
_entry.id   acf0708ebe92fabcbac7337fac92d2b3
#
_cell.length_a   1.000
_cell.length_b   1.000
_cell.length_c   1.000
_cell.angle_alpha   90.00
_cell.angle_beta   90.00
_cell.angle_gamma   90.00
#
_symmetry.space_group_name_H-M   'P 1'
#
loop_
_entity.id
_entity.type
_entity.pdbx_description
1 polymer ?
#
loop_
_entity_poly.entity_id
_entity_poly.type
_entity_poly.pdbx_seq_one_letter_code
_entity_poly.pdbx_strand_id
1 'polypeptide(L)'
;MNKSILKIAVPAILSNVIVPLLGFVDLTIAGHIGDAVTIGAVSVGATMFSLTYWNFGFLRMGTSGLTAQAYGARDRRQMSVMLFRSVALALLLGIAIVALQSPIRWLLLAAISPSEAVHTHASQYFSIIIWGAPATLATMSLTGWFIGMQNSTYPLAVSMVVNAVNIVCSLCFVFAMRLGFIGIPLGTLAAQWCGFILSAFFAAKMMRKETLGYAPRVDEMLRGLGRFFSVNRDIFLRSLCVMAVMLFFTATGARSGNMTLAVNALFMQL
;
A
#
# COMPACT_ATOMS: atom_id res chain seq x y z
N MET A 1 -3.79 9.13 30.13
CA MET A 1 -4.23 8.16 29.10
C MET A 1 -4.64 8.83 27.79
N ASN A 2 -5.56 9.78 27.78
CA ASN A 2 -6.05 10.42 26.55
C ASN A 2 -4.99 11.13 25.68
N LYS A 3 -4.00 11.82 26.29
CA LYS A 3 -2.93 12.49 25.53
C LYS A 3 -2.02 11.52 24.75
N SER A 4 -1.73 10.34 25.34
CA SER A 4 -0.91 9.33 24.66
C SER A 4 -1.66 8.67 23.51
N ILE A 5 -2.96 8.44 23.67
CA ILE A 5 -3.84 7.91 22.60
C ILE A 5 -3.93 8.92 21.46
N LEU A 6 -4.20 10.19 21.74
CA LEU A 6 -4.29 11.25 20.73
C LEU A 6 -2.97 11.45 19.96
N LYS A 7 -1.83 11.33 20.64
CA LYS A 7 -0.51 11.44 20.01
C LYS A 7 -0.26 10.38 18.93
N ILE A 8 -0.92 9.22 19.02
CA ILE A 8 -0.84 8.15 18.02
C ILE A 8 -1.99 8.25 17.02
N ALA A 9 -3.20 8.50 17.51
CA ALA A 9 -4.42 8.49 16.68
C ALA A 9 -4.45 9.65 15.66
N VAL A 10 -4.12 10.87 16.08
CA VAL A 10 -4.19 12.04 15.19
C VAL A 10 -3.26 11.91 13.97
N PRO A 11 -1.95 11.58 14.11
CA PRO A 11 -1.11 11.36 12.94
C PRO A 11 -1.53 10.17 12.08
N ALA A 12 -2.09 9.10 12.68
CA ALA A 12 -2.60 7.96 11.91
C ALA A 12 -3.83 8.32 11.07
N ILE A 13 -4.77 9.09 11.63
CA ILE A 13 -5.95 9.60 10.90
C ILE A 13 -5.50 10.51 9.76
N LEU A 14 -4.62 11.48 10.02
CA LEU A 14 -4.09 12.37 9.00
C LEU A 14 -3.40 11.59 7.87
N SER A 15 -2.60 10.57 8.19
CA SER A 15 -1.97 9.71 7.19
C SER A 15 -3.00 9.01 6.29
N ASN A 16 -4.08 8.50 6.87
CA ASN A 16 -5.13 7.83 6.11
C ASN A 16 -5.93 8.79 5.21
N VAL A 17 -6.10 10.05 5.60
CA VAL A 17 -6.74 11.10 4.77
C VAL A 17 -5.84 11.53 3.61
N ILE A 18 -4.52 11.56 3.81
CA ILE A 18 -3.56 11.98 2.79
C ILE A 18 -3.43 10.95 1.66
N VAL A 19 -3.54 9.66 1.95
CA VAL A 19 -3.34 8.58 0.95
C VAL A 19 -4.29 8.69 -0.26
N PRO A 20 -5.61 8.92 -0.12
CA PRO A 20 -6.51 9.10 -1.27
C PRO A 20 -6.19 10.32 -2.15
N LEU A 21 -5.53 11.35 -1.61
CA LEU A 21 -5.18 12.55 -2.39
C LEU A 21 -4.24 12.22 -3.56
N LEU A 22 -3.42 11.18 -3.42
CA LEU A 22 -2.53 10.72 -4.49
C LEU A 22 -3.32 10.39 -5.78
N GLY A 23 -4.39 9.61 -5.65
CA GLY A 23 -5.22 9.25 -6.79
C GLY A 23 -5.94 10.44 -7.43
N PHE A 24 -6.36 11.42 -6.62
CA PHE A 24 -6.96 12.66 -7.15
C PHE A 24 -5.98 13.48 -7.96
N VAL A 25 -4.73 13.59 -7.53
CA VAL A 25 -3.69 14.31 -8.26
C VAL A 25 -3.41 13.65 -9.61
N ASP A 26 -3.23 12.33 -9.62
CA ASP A 26 -2.98 11.59 -10.86
C ASP A 26 -4.13 11.74 -11.86
N LEU A 27 -5.39 11.70 -11.40
CA LEU A 27 -6.57 11.95 -12.23
C LEU A 27 -6.65 13.40 -12.72
N THR A 28 -6.29 14.38 -11.89
CA THR A 28 -6.26 15.79 -12.27
C THR A 28 -5.23 16.04 -13.36
N ILE A 29 -4.03 15.47 -13.22
CA ILE A 29 -2.97 15.56 -14.24
C ILE A 29 -3.44 14.89 -15.54
N ALA A 30 -4.04 13.70 -15.46
CA ALA A 30 -4.58 13.01 -16.62
C ALA A 30 -5.64 13.83 -17.37
N GLY A 31 -6.51 14.53 -16.63
CA GLY A 31 -7.53 15.42 -17.20
C GLY A 31 -6.97 16.66 -17.91
N HIS A 32 -5.76 17.09 -17.58
CA HIS A 32 -5.10 18.25 -18.24
C HIS A 32 -4.29 17.84 -19.48
N ILE A 33 -3.90 16.57 -19.61
CA ILE A 33 -3.02 16.13 -20.72
C ILE A 33 -3.79 15.47 -21.83
N GLY A 34 -4.93 14.85 -21.51
CA GLY A 34 -5.58 13.94 -22.45
C GLY A 34 -7.09 14.02 -22.45
N ASP A 35 -7.64 13.09 -23.20
CA ASP A 35 -9.05 12.86 -23.38
C ASP A 35 -9.63 11.91 -22.30
N ALA A 36 -10.91 11.56 -22.45
CA ALA A 36 -11.60 10.62 -21.58
C ALA A 36 -10.91 9.23 -21.51
N VAL A 37 -10.17 8.83 -22.56
CA VAL A 37 -9.42 7.57 -22.60
C VAL A 37 -8.26 7.60 -21.60
N THR A 38 -7.53 8.70 -21.53
CA THR A 38 -6.41 8.91 -20.59
C THR A 38 -6.89 8.87 -19.14
N ILE A 39 -7.98 9.57 -18.83
CA ILE A 39 -8.58 9.56 -17.50
C ILE A 39 -9.05 8.15 -17.13
N GLY A 40 -9.73 7.47 -18.07
CA GLY A 40 -10.18 6.09 -17.90
C GLY A 40 -9.02 5.12 -17.64
N ALA A 41 -7.92 5.28 -18.36
CA ALA A 41 -6.73 4.43 -18.21
C ALA A 41 -6.06 4.60 -16.84
N VAL A 42 -5.93 5.84 -16.33
CA VAL A 42 -5.41 6.10 -14.97
C VAL A 42 -6.34 5.50 -13.92
N SER A 43 -7.66 5.67 -14.08
CA SER A 43 -8.66 5.12 -13.15
C SER A 43 -8.61 3.58 -13.11
N VAL A 44 -8.57 2.92 -14.27
CA VAL A 44 -8.43 1.45 -14.37
C VAL A 44 -7.10 1.00 -13.78
N GLY A 45 -6.00 1.68 -14.11
CA GLY A 45 -4.68 1.39 -13.57
C GLY A 45 -4.61 1.52 -12.05
N ALA A 46 -5.20 2.58 -11.49
CA ALA A 46 -5.30 2.76 -10.05
C ALA A 46 -6.16 1.67 -9.37
N THR A 47 -7.23 1.24 -10.03
CA THR A 47 -8.06 0.12 -9.57
C THR A 47 -7.27 -1.19 -9.58
N MET A 48 -6.53 -1.49 -10.64
CA MET A 48 -5.66 -2.66 -10.74
C MET A 48 -4.60 -2.65 -9.63
N PHE A 49 -4.00 -1.49 -9.36
CA PHE A 49 -3.07 -1.30 -8.25
C PHE A 49 -3.74 -1.59 -6.91
N SER A 50 -4.89 -0.99 -6.64
CA SER A 50 -5.63 -1.20 -5.39
C SER A 50 -5.99 -2.67 -5.19
N LEU A 51 -6.52 -3.35 -6.20
CA LEU A 51 -6.85 -4.77 -6.14
C LEU A 51 -5.62 -5.65 -5.87
N THR A 52 -4.47 -5.31 -6.46
CA THR A 52 -3.23 -6.03 -6.24
C THR A 52 -2.76 -5.90 -4.79
N TYR A 53 -2.79 -4.68 -4.22
CA TYR A 53 -2.18 -4.42 -2.91
C TYR A 53 -3.12 -4.56 -1.72
N TRP A 54 -4.44 -4.47 -1.92
CA TRP A 54 -5.44 -4.60 -0.84
C TRP A 54 -5.23 -5.85 0.02
N ASN A 55 -4.97 -6.98 -0.63
CA ASN A 55 -4.79 -8.26 0.05
C ASN A 55 -3.53 -8.32 0.92
N PHE A 56 -2.55 -7.44 0.70
CA PHE A 56 -1.32 -7.37 1.47
C PHE A 56 -1.39 -6.46 2.70
N GLY A 57 -2.56 -5.91 3.01
CA GLY A 57 -2.82 -5.13 4.24
C GLY A 57 -2.48 -5.90 5.53
N PHE A 58 -2.48 -7.25 5.48
CA PHE A 58 -2.05 -8.10 6.58
C PHE A 58 -0.59 -7.86 6.98
N LEU A 59 0.30 -7.49 6.04
CA LEU A 59 1.69 -7.15 6.35
C LEU A 59 1.77 -6.01 7.37
N ARG A 60 0.98 -4.96 7.19
CA ARG A 60 0.91 -3.83 8.12
C ARG A 60 0.28 -4.24 9.45
N MET A 61 -0.87 -4.91 9.41
CA MET A 61 -1.62 -5.28 10.62
C MET A 61 -0.89 -6.33 11.46
N GLY A 62 -0.39 -7.40 10.83
CA GLY A 62 0.31 -8.48 11.52
C GLY A 62 1.63 -8.00 12.12
N THR A 63 2.41 -7.21 11.36
CA THR A 63 3.65 -6.63 11.87
C THR A 63 3.38 -5.67 13.04
N SER A 64 2.35 -4.83 12.96
CA SER A 64 1.98 -3.90 14.04
C SER A 64 1.60 -4.66 15.32
N GLY A 65 0.77 -5.69 15.23
CA GLY A 65 0.34 -6.47 16.39
C GLY A 65 1.49 -7.21 17.09
N LEU A 66 2.33 -7.90 16.31
CA LEU A 66 3.47 -8.64 16.87
C LEU A 66 4.56 -7.71 17.44
N THR A 67 4.81 -6.59 16.78
CA THR A 67 5.75 -5.57 17.27
C THR A 67 5.24 -4.91 18.54
N ALA A 68 3.93 -4.61 18.64
CA ALA A 68 3.34 -4.03 19.85
C ALA A 68 3.44 -4.97 21.06
N GLN A 69 3.29 -6.29 20.85
CA GLN A 69 3.51 -7.30 21.90
C GLN A 69 4.96 -7.29 22.37
N ALA A 70 5.93 -7.29 21.43
CA ALA A 70 7.36 -7.23 21.77
C ALA A 70 7.72 -5.92 22.50
N TYR A 71 7.13 -4.80 22.06
CA TYR A 71 7.31 -3.49 22.69
C TYR A 71 6.76 -3.46 24.12
N GLY A 72 5.55 -3.98 24.32
CA GLY A 72 4.94 -4.10 25.66
C GLY A 72 5.74 -4.99 26.61
N ALA A 73 6.32 -6.08 26.09
CA ALA A 73 7.21 -6.97 26.82
C ALA A 73 8.64 -6.40 27.02
N ARG A 74 8.96 -5.24 26.44
CA ARG A 74 10.30 -4.64 26.40
C ARG A 74 11.38 -5.55 25.81
N ASP A 75 11.00 -6.47 24.95
CA ASP A 75 11.89 -7.41 24.27
C ASP A 75 12.51 -6.75 23.03
N ARG A 76 13.65 -6.08 23.23
CA ARG A 76 14.39 -5.37 22.17
C ARG A 76 14.83 -6.29 21.05
N ARG A 77 15.20 -7.53 21.36
CA ARG A 77 15.61 -8.51 20.38
C ARG A 77 14.45 -8.85 19.45
N GLN A 78 13.29 -9.13 20.03
CA GLN A 78 12.09 -9.47 19.26
C GLN A 78 11.59 -8.30 18.41
N MET A 79 11.69 -7.05 18.89
CA MET A 79 11.37 -5.87 18.08
C MET A 79 12.24 -5.78 16.82
N SER A 80 13.55 -6.04 16.93
CA SER A 80 14.47 -6.08 15.78
C SER A 80 14.15 -7.25 14.84
N VAL A 81 13.95 -8.45 15.39
CA VAL A 81 13.59 -9.64 14.61
C VAL A 81 12.31 -9.39 13.80
N MET A 82 11.28 -8.76 14.39
CA MET A 82 10.03 -8.43 13.70
C MET A 82 10.26 -7.48 12.53
N LEU A 83 11.09 -6.45 12.70
CA LEU A 83 11.44 -5.52 11.62
C LEU A 83 12.05 -6.25 10.42
N PHE A 84 13.15 -6.97 10.65
CA PHE A 84 13.87 -7.62 9.55
C PHE A 84 13.06 -8.72 8.89
N ARG A 85 12.34 -9.53 9.68
CA ARG A 85 11.48 -10.62 9.18
C ARG A 85 10.35 -10.08 8.30
N SER A 86 9.64 -9.06 8.76
CA SER A 86 8.50 -8.50 8.03
C SER A 86 8.93 -7.78 6.76
N VAL A 87 10.05 -7.05 6.78
CA VAL A 87 10.61 -6.40 5.59
C VAL A 87 11.12 -7.42 4.59
N ALA A 88 11.83 -8.46 5.04
CA ALA A 88 12.32 -9.53 4.16
C ALA A 88 11.14 -10.25 3.46
N LEU A 89 10.07 -10.57 4.21
CA LEU A 89 8.87 -11.17 3.61
C LEU A 89 8.20 -10.21 2.62
N ALA A 90 8.08 -8.94 2.96
CA ALA A 90 7.48 -7.93 2.10
C ALA A 90 8.26 -7.77 0.77
N LEU A 91 9.59 -7.73 0.83
CA LEU A 91 10.44 -7.67 -0.36
C LEU A 91 10.30 -8.94 -1.20
N LEU A 92 10.28 -10.11 -0.58
CA LEU A 92 10.13 -11.39 -1.27
C LEU A 92 8.78 -11.47 -1.99
N LEU A 93 7.70 -11.09 -1.32
CA LEU A 93 6.35 -11.00 -1.92
C LEU A 93 6.29 -9.96 -3.04
N GLY A 94 6.93 -8.80 -2.85
CA GLY A 94 7.00 -7.75 -3.88
C GLY A 94 7.74 -8.22 -5.13
N ILE A 95 8.86 -8.93 -4.98
CA ILE A 95 9.59 -9.54 -6.09
C ILE A 95 8.73 -10.61 -6.78
N ALA A 96 8.02 -11.43 -6.02
CA ALA A 96 7.10 -12.42 -6.58
C ALA A 96 5.98 -11.77 -7.41
N ILE A 97 5.41 -10.64 -6.96
CA ILE A 97 4.41 -9.88 -7.71
C ILE A 97 5.01 -9.36 -9.03
N VAL A 98 6.22 -8.81 -9.00
CA VAL A 98 6.91 -8.37 -10.22
C VAL A 98 7.17 -9.55 -11.17
N ALA A 99 7.59 -10.70 -10.66
CA ALA A 99 7.78 -11.89 -11.48
C ALA A 99 6.48 -12.39 -12.11
N LEU A 100 5.36 -12.26 -11.40
CA LEU A 100 4.02 -12.67 -11.83
C LEU A 100 3.24 -11.52 -12.50
N GLN A 101 3.89 -10.42 -12.90
CA GLN A 101 3.21 -9.24 -13.46
C GLN A 101 2.33 -9.56 -14.68
N SER A 102 2.78 -10.45 -15.57
CA SER A 102 2.04 -10.80 -16.79
C SER A 102 0.72 -11.50 -16.50
N PRO A 103 0.67 -12.62 -15.74
CA PRO A 103 -0.59 -13.25 -15.38
C PRO A 103 -1.50 -12.36 -14.52
N ILE A 104 -0.94 -11.57 -13.61
CA ILE A 104 -1.73 -10.64 -12.78
C ILE A 104 -2.39 -9.58 -13.68
N ARG A 105 -1.63 -8.97 -14.57
CA ARG A 105 -2.15 -7.98 -15.52
C ARG A 105 -3.25 -8.55 -16.39
N TRP A 106 -3.04 -9.73 -16.96
CA TRP A 106 -4.04 -10.41 -17.81
C TRP A 106 -5.34 -10.67 -17.03
N LEU A 107 -5.23 -11.23 -15.83
CA LEU A 107 -6.39 -11.53 -14.97
C LEU A 107 -7.17 -10.27 -14.61
N LEU A 108 -6.48 -9.20 -14.20
CA LEU A 108 -7.12 -7.94 -13.81
C LEU A 108 -7.80 -7.24 -14.98
N LEU A 109 -7.14 -7.19 -16.14
CA LEU A 109 -7.74 -6.61 -17.34
C LEU A 109 -8.93 -7.43 -17.85
N ALA A 110 -8.86 -8.75 -17.78
CA ALA A 110 -10.00 -9.63 -18.11
C ALA A 110 -11.18 -9.41 -17.14
N ALA A 111 -10.90 -9.22 -15.85
CA ALA A 111 -11.94 -8.98 -14.83
C ALA A 111 -12.59 -7.60 -14.96
N ILE A 112 -11.81 -6.56 -15.26
CA ILE A 112 -12.32 -5.18 -15.41
C ILE A 112 -12.97 -4.97 -16.77
N SER A 113 -12.48 -5.66 -17.82
CA SER A 113 -12.97 -5.59 -19.20
C SER A 113 -13.13 -4.15 -19.73
N PRO A 114 -12.07 -3.31 -19.69
CA PRO A 114 -12.15 -1.94 -20.18
C PRO A 114 -12.28 -1.90 -21.71
N SER A 115 -12.70 -0.76 -22.28
CA SER A 115 -12.71 -0.57 -23.74
C SER A 115 -11.31 -0.74 -24.33
N GLU A 116 -11.20 -1.11 -25.61
CA GLU A 116 -9.92 -1.40 -26.27
C GLU A 116 -8.92 -0.23 -26.19
N ALA A 117 -9.41 0.99 -26.34
CA ALA A 117 -8.58 2.20 -26.21
C ALA A 117 -8.01 2.37 -24.80
N VAL A 118 -8.82 2.12 -23.76
CA VAL A 118 -8.39 2.20 -22.34
C VAL A 118 -7.49 1.02 -21.99
N HIS A 119 -7.73 -0.17 -22.54
CA HIS A 119 -6.98 -1.40 -22.26
C HIS A 119 -5.47 -1.22 -22.49
N THR A 120 -5.08 -0.66 -23.62
CA THR A 120 -3.67 -0.46 -23.97
C THR A 120 -2.96 0.45 -22.99
N HIS A 121 -3.55 1.61 -22.67
CA HIS A 121 -2.97 2.57 -21.73
C HIS A 121 -2.97 2.06 -20.27
N ALA A 122 -4.05 1.39 -19.84
CA ALA A 122 -4.10 0.78 -18.50
C ALA A 122 -3.07 -0.34 -18.34
N SER A 123 -2.83 -1.13 -19.40
CA SER A 123 -1.77 -2.14 -19.43
C SER A 123 -0.38 -1.53 -19.31
N GLN A 124 -0.11 -0.42 -20.00
CA GLN A 124 1.15 0.33 -19.87
C GLN A 124 1.33 0.91 -18.47
N TYR A 125 0.28 1.56 -17.93
CA TYR A 125 0.28 2.10 -16.57
C TYR A 125 0.65 1.02 -15.54
N PHE A 126 -0.03 -0.12 -15.58
CA PHE A 126 0.22 -1.22 -14.66
C PHE A 126 1.64 -1.79 -14.80
N SER A 127 2.13 -1.94 -16.03
CA SER A 127 3.48 -2.47 -16.30
C SER A 127 4.59 -1.59 -15.73
N ILE A 128 4.36 -0.29 -15.58
CA ILE A 128 5.33 0.62 -14.96
C ILE A 128 5.21 0.57 -13.44
N ILE A 129 3.99 0.72 -12.91
CA ILE A 129 3.79 0.89 -11.47
C ILE A 129 4.09 -0.39 -10.67
N ILE A 130 3.99 -1.57 -11.30
CA ILE A 130 4.23 -2.87 -10.65
C ILE A 130 5.67 -3.03 -10.16
N TRP A 131 6.63 -2.35 -10.77
CA TRP A 131 8.03 -2.31 -10.31
C TRP A 131 8.22 -1.63 -8.95
N GLY A 132 7.22 -0.92 -8.49
CA GLY A 132 7.14 -0.39 -7.14
C GLY A 132 6.64 -1.37 -6.09
N ALA A 133 6.23 -2.60 -6.47
CA ALA A 133 5.67 -3.58 -5.53
C ALA A 133 6.59 -3.89 -4.34
N PRO A 134 7.89 -4.15 -4.52
CA PRO A 134 8.79 -4.38 -3.38
C PRO A 134 8.84 -3.18 -2.44
N ALA A 135 8.93 -1.97 -2.98
CA ALA A 135 8.98 -0.73 -2.21
C ALA A 135 7.67 -0.49 -1.43
N THR A 136 6.53 -0.68 -2.09
CA THR A 136 5.21 -0.50 -1.48
C THR A 136 4.96 -1.48 -0.34
N LEU A 137 5.19 -2.77 -0.56
CA LEU A 137 4.99 -3.78 0.47
C LEU A 137 5.97 -3.62 1.64
N ALA A 138 7.24 -3.29 1.36
CA ALA A 138 8.21 -3.00 2.41
C ALA A 138 7.81 -1.76 3.23
N THR A 139 7.30 -0.70 2.58
CA THR A 139 6.78 0.49 3.27
C THR A 139 5.56 0.16 4.13
N MET A 140 4.65 -0.71 3.67
CA MET A 140 3.51 -1.20 4.49
C MET A 140 4.00 -1.93 5.73
N SER A 141 5.00 -2.80 5.59
CA SER A 141 5.61 -3.54 6.70
C SER A 141 6.29 -2.60 7.71
N LEU A 142 7.10 -1.65 7.22
CA LEU A 142 7.76 -0.62 8.04
C LEU A 142 6.74 0.25 8.78
N THR A 143 5.67 0.67 8.11
CA THR A 143 4.55 1.40 8.71
C THR A 143 3.93 0.61 9.87
N GLY A 144 3.69 -0.69 9.67
CA GLY A 144 3.21 -1.59 10.71
C GLY A 144 4.18 -1.64 11.90
N TRP A 145 5.47 -1.75 11.64
CA TRP A 145 6.48 -1.76 12.68
C TRP A 145 6.52 -0.44 13.48
N PHE A 146 6.48 0.71 12.83
CA PHE A 146 6.42 2.01 13.51
C PHE A 146 5.18 2.14 14.40
N ILE A 147 4.01 1.73 13.92
CA ILE A 147 2.77 1.76 14.71
C ILE A 147 2.90 0.83 15.92
N GLY A 148 3.48 -0.37 15.74
CA GLY A 148 3.76 -1.31 16.83
C GLY A 148 4.73 -0.77 17.86
N MET A 149 5.70 0.06 17.44
CA MET A 149 6.60 0.82 18.31
C MET A 149 5.97 2.10 18.89
N GLN A 150 4.65 2.26 18.79
CA GLN A 150 3.88 3.42 19.23
C GLN A 150 4.32 4.76 18.60
N ASN A 151 4.83 4.71 17.38
CA ASN A 151 5.24 5.90 16.64
C ASN A 151 4.45 5.99 15.32
N SER A 152 3.42 6.84 15.28
CA SER A 152 2.64 7.14 14.07
C SER A 152 3.10 8.42 13.35
N THR A 153 4.06 9.15 13.92
CA THR A 153 4.62 10.36 13.30
C THR A 153 5.45 10.02 12.06
N TYR A 154 6.23 8.92 12.10
CA TYR A 154 7.02 8.49 10.94
C TYR A 154 6.14 8.04 9.76
N PRO A 155 5.11 7.19 9.93
CA PRO A 155 4.15 6.90 8.88
C PRO A 155 3.52 8.14 8.25
N LEU A 156 3.10 9.13 9.09
CA LEU A 156 2.56 10.39 8.59
C LEU A 156 3.59 11.15 7.74
N ALA A 157 4.82 11.31 8.23
CA ALA A 157 5.88 11.99 7.50
C ALA A 157 6.18 11.30 6.16
N VAL A 158 6.23 9.96 6.14
CA VAL A 158 6.41 9.18 4.91
C VAL A 158 5.25 9.42 3.93
N SER A 159 4.00 9.36 4.40
CA SER A 159 2.83 9.62 3.54
C SER A 159 2.87 11.02 2.93
N MET A 160 3.21 12.04 3.71
CA MET A 160 3.33 13.42 3.22
C MET A 160 4.42 13.56 2.15
N VAL A 161 5.60 12.98 2.40
CA VAL A 161 6.72 13.04 1.43
C VAL A 161 6.39 12.25 0.17
N VAL A 162 5.80 11.06 0.29
CA VAL A 162 5.37 10.25 -0.88
C VAL A 162 4.41 11.05 -1.76
N ASN A 163 3.40 11.71 -1.17
CA ASN A 163 2.47 12.54 -1.94
C ASN A 163 3.16 13.73 -2.59
N ALA A 164 4.03 14.44 -1.85
CA ALA A 164 4.77 15.58 -2.39
C ALA A 164 5.68 15.15 -3.56
N VAL A 165 6.42 14.06 -3.40
CA VAL A 165 7.30 13.51 -4.45
C VAL A 165 6.47 13.05 -5.65
N ASN A 166 5.33 12.38 -5.44
CA ASN A 166 4.45 11.98 -6.53
C ASN A 166 4.00 13.20 -7.35
N ILE A 167 3.47 14.24 -6.68
CA ILE A 167 3.03 15.46 -7.36
C ILE A 167 4.16 16.09 -8.17
N VAL A 168 5.31 16.32 -7.54
CA VAL A 168 6.45 16.97 -8.17
C VAL A 168 6.99 16.13 -9.34
N CYS A 169 7.19 14.83 -9.13
CA CYS A 169 7.72 13.95 -10.17
C CYS A 169 6.73 13.76 -11.32
N SER A 170 5.43 13.58 -11.04
CA SER A 170 4.41 13.44 -12.09
C SER A 170 4.33 14.71 -12.93
N LEU A 171 4.30 15.91 -12.32
CA LEU A 171 4.32 17.18 -13.04
C LEU A 171 5.62 17.36 -13.86
N CYS A 172 6.76 17.02 -13.28
CA CYS A 172 8.05 17.10 -13.97
C CYS A 172 8.10 16.15 -15.18
N PHE A 173 7.73 14.88 -15.00
CA PHE A 173 7.78 13.90 -16.09
C PHE A 173 6.76 14.20 -17.18
N VAL A 174 5.57 14.64 -16.80
CA VAL A 174 4.50 14.94 -17.76
C VAL A 174 4.80 16.21 -18.55
N PHE A 175 5.08 17.32 -17.87
CA PHE A 175 5.16 18.64 -18.51
C PHE A 175 6.60 19.05 -18.86
N ALA A 176 7.57 18.90 -17.95
CA ALA A 176 8.93 19.33 -18.22
C ALA A 176 9.67 18.35 -19.14
N MET A 177 9.55 17.03 -18.91
CA MET A 177 10.16 16.02 -19.74
C MET A 177 9.28 15.60 -20.94
N ARG A 178 8.04 16.10 -21.02
CA ARG A 178 7.08 15.85 -22.12
C ARG A 178 6.81 14.36 -22.37
N LEU A 179 6.83 13.53 -21.31
CA LEU A 179 6.54 12.11 -21.41
C LEU A 179 5.03 11.79 -21.53
N GLY A 180 4.17 12.83 -21.41
CA GLY A 180 2.72 12.66 -21.51
C GLY A 180 2.18 11.66 -20.49
N PHE A 181 1.29 10.76 -20.94
CA PHE A 181 0.64 9.76 -20.08
C PHE A 181 1.61 8.92 -19.23
N ILE A 182 2.75 8.51 -19.80
CA ILE A 182 3.74 7.64 -19.13
C ILE A 182 4.37 8.35 -17.92
N GLY A 183 4.40 9.67 -17.91
CA GLY A 183 4.91 10.47 -16.79
C GLY A 183 4.15 10.25 -15.48
N ILE A 184 2.85 9.96 -15.53
CA ILE A 184 2.02 9.75 -14.33
C ILE A 184 2.47 8.49 -13.55
N PRO A 185 2.46 7.27 -14.15
CA PRO A 185 2.90 6.09 -13.43
C PRO A 185 4.39 6.11 -13.03
N LEU A 186 5.25 6.81 -13.79
CA LEU A 186 6.65 7.00 -13.41
C LEU A 186 6.80 7.87 -12.17
N GLY A 187 6.01 8.94 -12.05
CA GLY A 187 5.97 9.79 -10.85
C GLY A 187 5.55 9.00 -9.62
N THR A 188 4.53 8.19 -9.76
CA THR A 188 4.05 7.30 -8.69
C THR A 188 5.10 6.24 -8.32
N LEU A 189 5.77 5.64 -9.30
CA LEU A 189 6.87 4.69 -9.07
C LEU A 189 8.02 5.35 -8.30
N ALA A 190 8.45 6.53 -8.71
CA ALA A 190 9.49 7.30 -8.02
C ALA A 190 9.11 7.60 -6.56
N ALA A 191 7.86 8.01 -6.33
CA ALA A 191 7.33 8.28 -5.00
C ALA A 191 7.32 7.03 -4.10
N GLN A 192 6.98 5.86 -4.63
CA GLN A 192 6.98 4.59 -3.89
C GLN A 192 8.39 4.22 -3.41
N TRP A 193 9.39 4.31 -4.28
CA TRP A 193 10.78 4.05 -3.90
C TRP A 193 11.33 5.09 -2.93
N CYS A 194 10.99 6.37 -3.11
CA CYS A 194 11.34 7.43 -2.16
C CYS A 194 10.73 7.14 -0.77
N GLY A 195 9.45 6.72 -0.72
CA GLY A 195 8.77 6.32 0.50
C GLY A 195 9.45 5.15 1.21
N PHE A 196 9.89 4.14 0.47
CA PHE A 196 10.63 3.01 1.03
C PHE A 196 11.98 3.45 1.61
N ILE A 197 12.77 4.22 0.86
CA ILE A 197 14.09 4.72 1.31
C ILE A 197 13.93 5.56 2.58
N LEU A 198 12.95 6.48 2.62
CA LEU A 198 12.68 7.31 3.78
C LEU A 198 12.22 6.47 4.99
N SER A 199 11.37 5.48 4.76
CA SER A 199 10.91 4.55 5.81
C SER A 199 12.08 3.74 6.37
N ALA A 200 12.95 3.22 5.51
CA ALA A 200 14.15 2.49 5.93
C ALA A 200 15.11 3.39 6.74
N PHE A 201 15.28 4.65 6.32
CA PHE A 201 16.07 5.62 7.07
C PHE A 201 15.48 5.87 8.48
N PHE A 202 14.17 6.08 8.58
CA PHE A 202 13.52 6.26 9.88
C PHE A 202 13.58 5.01 10.75
N ALA A 203 13.48 3.82 10.17
CA ALA A 203 13.66 2.56 10.88
C ALA A 203 15.07 2.44 11.45
N ALA A 204 16.10 2.71 10.64
CA ALA A 204 17.49 2.71 11.08
C ALA A 204 17.76 3.75 12.19
N LYS A 205 17.19 4.96 12.06
CA LYS A 205 17.28 6.01 13.08
C LYS A 205 16.63 5.56 14.39
N MET A 206 15.45 4.94 14.32
CA MET A 206 14.71 4.47 15.49
C MET A 206 15.42 3.30 16.16
N MET A 207 15.97 2.36 15.37
CA MET A 207 16.78 1.26 15.91
C MET A 207 17.98 1.78 16.73
N ARG A 208 18.68 2.79 16.23
CA ARG A 208 19.81 3.42 16.94
C ARG A 208 19.34 4.09 18.24
N LYS A 209 18.22 4.83 18.18
CA LYS A 209 17.68 5.56 19.34
C LYS A 209 17.23 4.62 20.46
N GLU A 210 16.54 3.55 20.12
CA GLU A 210 16.00 2.58 21.09
C GLU A 210 17.06 1.54 21.52
N THR A 211 18.33 1.73 21.12
CA THR A 211 19.41 0.78 21.36
C THR A 211 19.08 -0.64 20.90
N LEU A 212 18.35 -0.74 19.79
CA LEU A 212 18.03 -1.99 19.13
C LEU A 212 19.18 -2.47 18.23
N GLY A 213 20.42 -2.10 18.48
CA GLY A 213 21.61 -2.32 17.64
C GLY A 213 21.93 -3.80 17.31
N TYR A 214 20.95 -4.65 17.46
CA TYR A 214 21.00 -6.08 17.17
C TYR A 214 20.52 -6.35 15.74
N ALA A 215 21.43 -6.78 14.90
CA ALA A 215 21.07 -7.38 13.61
C ALA A 215 20.80 -8.89 13.83
N PRO A 216 19.56 -9.36 13.65
CA PRO A 216 19.21 -10.75 13.90
C PRO A 216 19.93 -11.66 12.92
N ARG A 217 20.37 -12.84 13.38
CA ARG A 217 20.91 -13.88 12.51
C ARG A 217 19.76 -14.51 11.71
N VAL A 218 20.09 -15.09 10.57
CA VAL A 218 19.10 -15.74 9.69
C VAL A 218 18.32 -16.82 10.44
N ASP A 219 18.96 -17.59 11.32
CA ASP A 219 18.31 -18.61 12.14
C ASP A 219 17.20 -18.02 13.04
N GLU A 220 17.41 -16.80 13.55
CA GLU A 220 16.44 -16.12 14.41
C GLU A 220 15.27 -15.55 13.59
N MET A 221 15.55 -15.13 12.37
CA MET A 221 14.50 -14.72 11.44
C MET A 221 13.61 -15.91 11.06
N LEU A 222 14.18 -17.12 10.98
CA LEU A 222 13.44 -18.33 10.66
C LEU A 222 12.72 -18.93 11.88
N ARG A 223 13.29 -18.78 13.09
CA ARG A 223 12.63 -19.26 14.33
C ARG A 223 11.34 -18.47 14.59
N GLY A 224 10.22 -19.19 14.78
CA GLY A 224 8.91 -18.58 15.04
C GLY A 224 8.19 -18.04 13.80
N LEU A 225 8.66 -18.35 12.58
CA LEU A 225 7.93 -18.07 11.34
C LEU A 225 6.51 -18.66 11.39
N GLY A 226 6.32 -19.83 11.97
CA GLY A 226 4.99 -20.47 12.09
C GLY A 226 3.97 -19.53 12.77
N ARG A 227 4.35 -18.88 13.89
CA ARG A 227 3.48 -17.90 14.57
C ARG A 227 3.26 -16.65 13.69
N PHE A 228 4.31 -16.15 13.04
CA PHE A 228 4.22 -15.02 12.16
C PHE A 228 3.30 -15.29 10.98
N PHE A 229 3.44 -16.45 10.33
CA PHE A 229 2.57 -16.86 9.22
C PHE A 229 1.14 -17.15 9.70
N SER A 230 0.95 -17.77 10.87
CA SER A 230 -0.39 -18.01 11.42
C SER A 230 -1.16 -16.70 11.61
N VAL A 231 -0.55 -15.70 12.28
CA VAL A 231 -1.19 -14.40 12.48
C VAL A 231 -1.51 -13.71 11.14
N ASN A 232 -0.57 -13.73 10.21
CA ASN A 232 -0.76 -13.11 8.90
C ASN A 232 -1.81 -13.84 8.06
N ARG A 233 -1.85 -15.20 8.12
CA ARG A 233 -2.86 -16.03 7.46
C ARG A 233 -4.26 -15.70 8.00
N ASP A 234 -4.41 -15.59 9.31
CA ASP A 234 -5.71 -15.34 9.93
C ASP A 234 -6.25 -13.95 9.56
N ILE A 235 -5.37 -12.93 9.51
CA ILE A 235 -5.71 -11.60 9.02
C ILE A 235 -6.06 -11.63 7.53
N PHE A 236 -5.30 -12.38 6.73
CA PHE A 236 -5.54 -12.54 5.29
C PHE A 236 -6.88 -13.21 5.03
N LEU A 237 -7.18 -14.34 5.70
CA LEU A 237 -8.45 -15.03 5.57
C LEU A 237 -9.63 -14.15 5.98
N ARG A 238 -9.49 -13.39 7.08
CA ARG A 238 -10.50 -12.41 7.48
C ARG A 238 -10.73 -11.36 6.38
N SER A 239 -9.67 -10.85 5.77
CA SER A 239 -9.77 -9.85 4.70
C SER A 239 -10.47 -10.42 3.47
N LEU A 240 -10.19 -11.68 3.11
CA LEU A 240 -10.89 -12.39 2.03
C LEU A 240 -12.39 -12.57 2.34
N CYS A 241 -12.72 -12.95 3.58
CA CYS A 241 -14.13 -13.08 3.99
C CYS A 241 -14.87 -11.75 3.90
N VAL A 242 -14.26 -10.65 4.38
CA VAL A 242 -14.83 -9.30 4.28
C VAL A 242 -15.04 -8.92 2.81
N MET A 243 -14.05 -9.16 1.96
CA MET A 243 -14.15 -8.91 0.52
C MET A 243 -15.28 -9.73 -0.13
N ALA A 244 -15.40 -11.01 0.21
CA ALA A 244 -16.47 -11.87 -0.29
C ALA A 244 -17.87 -11.36 0.13
N VAL A 245 -18.02 -10.90 1.37
CA VAL A 245 -19.26 -10.28 1.86
C VAL A 245 -19.56 -8.99 1.09
N MET A 246 -18.58 -8.11 0.90
CA MET A 246 -18.72 -6.88 0.11
C MET A 246 -19.16 -7.17 -1.33
N LEU A 247 -18.52 -8.15 -1.98
CA LEU A 247 -18.90 -8.58 -3.34
C LEU A 247 -20.32 -9.14 -3.38
N PHE A 248 -20.70 -9.95 -2.39
CA PHE A 248 -22.05 -10.50 -2.29
C PHE A 248 -23.10 -9.40 -2.15
N PHE A 249 -22.88 -8.41 -1.27
CA PHE A 249 -23.79 -7.27 -1.11
C PHE A 249 -23.91 -6.45 -2.40
N THR A 250 -22.78 -6.19 -3.07
CA THR A 250 -22.78 -5.45 -4.34
C THR A 250 -23.53 -6.23 -5.42
N ALA A 251 -23.26 -7.52 -5.57
CA ALA A 251 -23.91 -8.38 -6.56
C ALA A 251 -25.43 -8.52 -6.31
N THR A 252 -25.83 -8.65 -5.05
CA THR A 252 -27.24 -8.73 -4.67
C THR A 252 -27.94 -7.38 -4.90
N GLY A 253 -27.28 -6.26 -4.55
CA GLY A 253 -27.78 -4.91 -4.84
C GLY A 253 -27.99 -4.67 -6.33
N ALA A 254 -27.04 -5.11 -7.18
CA ALA A 254 -27.16 -4.99 -8.62
C ALA A 254 -28.34 -5.80 -9.21
N ARG A 255 -28.64 -6.96 -8.63
CA ARG A 255 -29.80 -7.79 -9.03
C ARG A 255 -31.13 -7.20 -8.55
N SER A 256 -31.13 -6.43 -7.49
CA SER A 256 -32.34 -5.85 -6.87
C SER A 256 -32.74 -4.48 -7.45
N GLY A 257 -31.99 -3.98 -8.43
CA GLY A 257 -32.24 -2.73 -9.16
C GLY A 257 -31.29 -1.59 -8.79
N ASN A 258 -31.24 -0.59 -9.67
CA ASN A 258 -30.28 0.52 -9.61
C ASN A 258 -30.40 1.34 -8.31
N MET A 259 -31.60 1.50 -7.77
CA MET A 259 -31.85 2.24 -6.52
C MET A 259 -31.22 1.54 -5.31
N THR A 260 -31.39 0.22 -5.22
CA THR A 260 -30.82 -0.61 -4.14
C THR A 260 -29.30 -0.64 -4.23
N LEU A 261 -28.75 -0.71 -5.44
CA LEU A 261 -27.30 -0.65 -5.67
C LEU A 261 -26.71 0.69 -5.21
N ALA A 262 -27.37 1.80 -5.54
CA ALA A 262 -26.92 3.14 -5.11
C ALA A 262 -26.97 3.31 -3.58
N VAL A 263 -28.02 2.83 -2.94
CA VAL A 263 -28.15 2.86 -1.47
C VAL A 263 -27.07 2.00 -0.81
N ASN A 264 -26.84 0.77 -1.32
CA ASN A 264 -25.78 -0.09 -0.81
C ASN A 264 -24.37 0.53 -0.99
N ALA A 265 -24.12 1.20 -2.12
CA ALA A 265 -22.85 1.89 -2.36
C ALA A 265 -22.63 3.04 -1.35
N LEU A 266 -23.66 3.78 -0.99
CA LEU A 266 -23.60 4.81 0.06
C LEU A 266 -23.31 4.22 1.44
N PHE A 267 -23.99 3.12 1.81
CA PHE A 267 -23.73 2.44 3.08
C PHE A 267 -22.33 1.83 3.20
N MET A 268 -21.74 1.43 2.07
CA MET A 268 -20.36 0.90 2.06
C MET A 268 -19.28 1.99 2.16
N GLN A 269 -19.62 3.26 1.99
CA GLN A 269 -18.68 4.38 2.15
C GLN A 269 -18.70 4.99 3.55
N LEU A 270 -19.67 4.63 4.39
CA LEU A 270 -19.76 5.04 5.80
C LEU A 270 -19.01 4.06 6.71
#